data_e49f2e8164b264fd378c78aa0f195d39
#
_entry.id   e49f2e8164b264fd378c78aa0f195d39
#
_cell.length_a   1.000
_cell.length_b   1.000
_cell.length_c   1.000
_cell.angle_alpha   90.00
_cell.angle_beta   90.00
_cell.angle_gamma   90.00
#
_symmetry.space_group_name_H-M   'P 1'
#
loop_
_entity.id
_entity.type
_entity.pdbx_description
1 polymer ?
#
loop_
_entity_poly.entity_id
_entity_poly.type
_entity_poly.pdbx_seq_one_letter_code
_entity_poly.pdbx_strand_id
1 'polypeptide(L)'
;MTSPEAPGPVSAPPEGCPFHHPMYGPEFAADPAATYGKLRAHGNTAPVELAPGVRATLVTGYEAALHVLRSPETFSKDPRRWRDLADGTVAPDSPVVPMMMYRPNALFTDGEEHRRLRGAITDSLARVEPNTLRGYVERSADTLIDLIAPRGEADLLGEYAQVLPLLVFNRLFGCPPDLGERLVEGMSGIFDGVDAEKANELLTVTLLDLIALKRARPGQDMTSWMMAHPAALTDEEMIHELVVLMGAGTEPQQNLISNGLRLLLSDDRFAGSLGGGSLPVEDALDEVLWTDPPMANYAVHYPIRDVVYEGTLLRAGDPVVISLAAANTDPALTNDQRAGNRAHLAWSAGPHNCPAQSPARLIAAVAVEKLLDRHRRD
;
A
#
# COMPACT_ATOMS: atom_id res chain seq x y z
N MET A 1 34.00 -26.21 -31.44
CA MET A 1 33.95 -25.08 -30.50
C MET A 1 33.42 -23.90 -31.28
N THR A 2 32.11 -23.72 -31.31
CA THR A 2 31.43 -22.59 -31.94
C THR A 2 31.31 -21.48 -30.91
N SER A 3 31.91 -20.33 -31.21
CA SER A 3 31.79 -19.11 -30.40
C SER A 3 30.31 -18.67 -30.30
N PRO A 4 29.86 -18.17 -29.15
CA PRO A 4 28.51 -17.64 -29.02
C PRO A 4 28.36 -16.36 -29.87
N GLU A 5 27.34 -16.33 -30.70
CA GLU A 5 26.93 -15.19 -31.50
C GLU A 5 26.64 -13.99 -30.61
N ALA A 6 27.20 -12.84 -30.93
CA ALA A 6 26.92 -11.60 -30.21
C ALA A 6 25.45 -11.21 -30.36
N PRO A 7 24.77 -10.72 -29.31
CA PRO A 7 23.41 -10.28 -29.41
C PRO A 7 23.29 -9.14 -30.42
N GLY A 8 22.34 -9.26 -31.35
CA GLY A 8 22.07 -8.25 -32.39
C GLY A 8 21.70 -6.88 -31.74
N PRO A 9 21.78 -5.78 -32.52
CA PRO A 9 21.55 -4.45 -32.01
C PRO A 9 20.12 -4.34 -31.48
N VAL A 10 20.00 -4.06 -30.17
CA VAL A 10 18.73 -3.72 -29.52
C VAL A 10 18.23 -2.42 -30.16
N SER A 11 17.14 -2.48 -30.91
CA SER A 11 16.48 -1.29 -31.43
C SER A 11 15.93 -0.50 -30.24
N ALA A 12 16.48 0.68 -29.98
CA ALA A 12 15.83 1.64 -29.08
C ALA A 12 14.41 1.90 -29.62
N PRO A 13 13.38 1.97 -28.75
CA PRO A 13 12.05 2.39 -29.19
C PRO A 13 12.18 3.77 -29.85
N PRO A 14 11.44 4.03 -30.95
CA PRO A 14 11.53 5.29 -31.63
C PRO A 14 11.21 6.44 -30.67
N GLU A 15 12.08 7.44 -30.60
CA GLU A 15 11.78 8.69 -29.89
C GLU A 15 10.49 9.26 -30.47
N GLY A 16 9.44 9.36 -29.65
CA GLY A 16 8.15 9.91 -30.07
C GLY A 16 7.03 8.90 -30.33
N CYS A 17 7.09 7.69 -29.76
CA CYS A 17 5.92 6.80 -29.77
C CYS A 17 4.79 7.43 -28.90
N PRO A 18 3.63 7.80 -29.48
CA PRO A 18 2.60 8.60 -28.79
C PRO A 18 1.73 7.79 -27.82
N PHE A 19 2.09 6.57 -27.43
CA PHE A 19 1.24 5.66 -26.67
C PHE A 19 1.78 5.36 -25.27
N HIS A 20 1.83 6.40 -24.42
CA HIS A 20 1.81 6.15 -22.98
C HIS A 20 0.34 6.03 -22.56
N HIS A 21 -0.06 4.87 -22.04
CA HIS A 21 -1.41 4.68 -21.54
C HIS A 21 -1.60 5.42 -20.21
N PRO A 22 -2.60 6.34 -20.10
CA PRO A 22 -2.90 6.99 -18.84
C PRO A 22 -3.36 5.97 -17.78
N MET A 23 -2.74 6.06 -16.59
CA MET A 23 -3.11 5.28 -15.40
C MET A 23 -3.95 6.13 -14.44
N TYR A 24 -4.69 7.10 -14.97
CA TYR A 24 -5.52 8.05 -14.24
C TYR A 24 -6.75 8.44 -15.06
N GLY A 25 -7.68 9.15 -14.40
CA GLY A 25 -8.89 9.66 -15.04
C GLY A 25 -10.02 8.62 -15.13
N PRO A 26 -11.20 9.07 -15.60
CA PRO A 26 -12.43 8.27 -15.55
C PRO A 26 -12.38 7.02 -16.43
N GLU A 27 -11.65 7.04 -17.55
CA GLU A 27 -11.54 5.88 -18.45
C GLU A 27 -10.77 4.73 -17.79
N PHE A 28 -9.63 5.02 -17.13
CA PHE A 28 -8.89 4.04 -16.37
C PHE A 28 -9.70 3.54 -15.16
N ALA A 29 -10.32 4.47 -14.41
CA ALA A 29 -11.10 4.13 -13.23
C ALA A 29 -12.32 3.26 -13.52
N ALA A 30 -12.92 3.38 -14.72
CA ALA A 30 -14.09 2.60 -15.11
C ALA A 30 -13.77 1.11 -15.32
N ASP A 31 -12.61 0.79 -15.89
CA ASP A 31 -12.18 -0.60 -16.15
C ASP A 31 -10.65 -0.73 -16.15
N PRO A 32 -10.03 -0.79 -14.96
CA PRO A 32 -8.58 -1.00 -14.84
C PRO A 32 -8.14 -2.35 -15.43
N ALA A 33 -8.97 -3.40 -15.32
CA ALA A 33 -8.65 -4.74 -15.80
C ALA A 33 -8.50 -4.79 -17.33
N ALA A 34 -9.40 -4.12 -18.07
CA ALA A 34 -9.28 -3.98 -19.52
C ALA A 34 -8.01 -3.22 -19.92
N THR A 35 -7.64 -2.19 -19.15
CA THR A 35 -6.37 -1.46 -19.37
C THR A 35 -5.17 -2.37 -19.16
N TYR A 36 -5.11 -3.15 -18.09
CA TYR A 36 -4.03 -4.13 -17.89
C TYR A 36 -3.97 -5.17 -19.01
N GLY A 37 -5.14 -5.62 -19.51
CA GLY A 37 -5.22 -6.51 -20.67
C GLY A 37 -4.57 -5.92 -21.92
N LYS A 38 -4.83 -4.65 -22.22
CA LYS A 38 -4.20 -3.92 -23.35
C LYS A 38 -2.68 -3.75 -23.12
N LEU A 39 -2.26 -3.41 -21.91
CA LEU A 39 -0.85 -3.22 -21.58
C LEU A 39 -0.03 -4.51 -21.73
N ARG A 40 -0.58 -5.66 -21.38
CA ARG A 40 0.06 -6.97 -21.55
C ARG A 40 0.35 -7.32 -23.01
N ALA A 41 -0.32 -6.69 -23.98
CA ALA A 41 0.02 -6.86 -25.40
C ALA A 41 1.43 -6.33 -25.74
N HIS A 42 2.02 -5.48 -24.89
CA HIS A 42 3.41 -5.01 -25.00
C HIS A 42 4.41 -5.95 -24.33
N GLY A 43 3.97 -6.99 -23.66
CA GLY A 43 4.79 -7.91 -22.87
C GLY A 43 4.62 -7.70 -21.35
N ASN A 44 5.63 -8.11 -20.57
CA ASN A 44 5.60 -7.99 -19.10
C ASN A 44 5.86 -6.57 -18.58
N THR A 45 6.24 -5.65 -19.47
CA THR A 45 6.46 -4.23 -19.18
C THR A 45 5.81 -3.36 -20.24
N ALA A 46 5.18 -2.26 -19.86
CA ALA A 46 4.50 -1.36 -20.77
C ALA A 46 4.75 0.13 -20.41
N PRO A 47 4.89 1.03 -21.42
CA PRO A 47 4.99 2.46 -21.16
C PRO A 47 3.65 3.02 -20.73
N VAL A 48 3.65 3.78 -19.62
CA VAL A 48 2.45 4.40 -19.03
C VAL A 48 2.70 5.84 -18.62
N GLU A 49 1.61 6.57 -18.41
CA GLU A 49 1.60 7.91 -17.83
C GLU A 49 0.89 7.87 -16.48
N LEU A 50 1.56 8.30 -15.40
CA LEU A 50 1.02 8.27 -14.04
C LEU A 50 0.17 9.49 -13.71
N ALA A 51 0.50 10.62 -14.31
CA ALA A 51 -0.20 11.90 -14.30
C ALA A 51 0.21 12.66 -15.55
N PRO A 52 -0.48 13.74 -15.95
CA PRO A 52 -0.11 14.50 -17.14
C PRO A 52 1.38 14.85 -17.17
N GLY A 53 2.11 14.36 -18.19
CA GLY A 53 3.55 14.58 -18.37
C GLY A 53 4.46 13.69 -17.52
N VAL A 54 3.94 12.80 -16.67
CA VAL A 54 4.73 11.91 -15.83
C VAL A 54 4.79 10.50 -16.40
N ARG A 55 5.88 10.21 -17.09
CA ARG A 55 6.12 8.91 -17.74
C ARG A 55 6.70 7.89 -16.77
N ALA A 56 6.30 6.62 -16.96
CA ALA A 56 6.83 5.49 -16.23
C ALA A 56 6.77 4.21 -17.07
N THR A 57 7.43 3.16 -16.60
CA THR A 57 7.21 1.80 -17.08
C THR A 57 6.39 1.02 -16.05
N LEU A 58 5.25 0.46 -16.47
CA LEU A 58 4.45 -0.43 -15.64
C LEU A 58 4.88 -1.88 -15.86
N VAL A 59 5.14 -2.60 -14.78
CA VAL A 59 5.41 -4.04 -14.79
C VAL A 59 4.09 -4.77 -14.53
N THR A 60 3.66 -5.61 -15.47
CA THR A 60 2.35 -6.29 -15.47
C THR A 60 2.45 -7.81 -15.30
N GLY A 61 3.61 -8.40 -15.57
CA GLY A 61 3.85 -9.84 -15.41
C GLY A 61 4.30 -10.21 -13.99
N TYR A 62 3.86 -11.36 -13.49
CA TYR A 62 4.15 -11.82 -12.13
C TYR A 62 5.65 -12.05 -11.89
N GLU A 63 6.31 -12.82 -12.77
CA GLU A 63 7.75 -13.10 -12.64
C GLU A 63 8.60 -11.83 -12.82
N ALA A 64 8.18 -10.94 -13.72
CA ALA A 64 8.83 -9.64 -13.91
C ALA A 64 8.72 -8.77 -12.65
N ALA A 65 7.55 -8.75 -12.02
CA ALA A 65 7.33 -8.05 -10.75
C ALA A 65 8.24 -8.62 -9.65
N LEU A 66 8.31 -9.95 -9.51
CA LEU A 66 9.20 -10.59 -8.54
C LEU A 66 10.67 -10.26 -8.80
N HIS A 67 11.10 -10.23 -10.07
CA HIS A 67 12.46 -9.85 -10.44
C HIS A 67 12.80 -8.44 -9.97
N VAL A 68 11.97 -7.45 -10.29
CA VAL A 68 12.21 -6.06 -9.88
C VAL A 68 12.21 -5.93 -8.35
N LEU A 69 11.21 -6.49 -7.68
CA LEU A 69 11.03 -6.40 -6.22
C LEU A 69 12.18 -7.06 -5.43
N ARG A 70 12.87 -8.05 -6.00
CA ARG A 70 13.94 -8.82 -5.35
C ARG A 70 15.34 -8.42 -5.76
N SER A 71 15.49 -7.42 -6.63
CA SER A 71 16.79 -6.97 -7.16
C SER A 71 17.14 -5.54 -6.72
N PRO A 72 17.29 -5.26 -5.40
CA PRO A 72 17.56 -3.91 -4.88
C PRO A 72 18.90 -3.34 -5.36
N GLU A 73 19.84 -4.20 -5.79
CA GLU A 73 21.13 -3.81 -6.40
C GLU A 73 20.97 -3.26 -7.82
N THR A 74 19.79 -3.40 -8.42
CA THR A 74 19.46 -2.90 -9.76
C THR A 74 18.33 -1.87 -9.72
N PHE A 75 17.34 -2.07 -8.86
CA PHE A 75 16.13 -1.27 -8.75
C PHE A 75 16.01 -0.65 -7.35
N SER A 76 16.40 0.61 -7.25
CA SER A 76 16.40 1.37 -5.99
C SER A 76 15.00 1.86 -5.64
N LYS A 77 14.69 1.97 -4.34
CA LYS A 77 13.49 2.64 -3.82
C LYS A 77 13.69 4.13 -3.59
N ASP A 78 14.91 4.63 -3.74
CA ASP A 78 15.27 6.02 -3.45
C ASP A 78 14.82 6.97 -4.57
N PRO A 79 13.80 7.82 -4.34
CA PRO A 79 13.27 8.74 -5.35
C PRO A 79 14.20 9.92 -5.65
N ARG A 80 15.29 10.12 -4.93
CA ARG A 80 16.34 11.09 -5.31
C ARG A 80 17.00 10.72 -6.65
N ARG A 81 16.77 9.49 -7.11
CA ARG A 81 17.19 9.01 -8.43
C ARG A 81 16.23 9.39 -9.55
N TRP A 82 15.04 9.88 -9.24
CA TRP A 82 14.05 10.24 -10.26
C TRP A 82 14.54 11.40 -11.10
N ARG A 83 15.02 11.06 -12.30
CA ARG A 83 15.70 12.00 -13.20
C ARG A 83 14.78 13.13 -13.64
N ASP A 84 13.56 12.82 -14.12
CA ASP A 84 12.64 13.81 -14.67
C ASP A 84 12.12 14.80 -13.60
N LEU A 85 12.15 14.42 -12.32
CA LEU A 85 11.89 15.36 -11.21
C LEU A 85 13.13 16.23 -10.94
N ALA A 86 14.33 15.63 -10.96
CA ALA A 86 15.58 16.32 -10.66
C ALA A 86 15.95 17.36 -11.71
N ASP A 87 15.65 17.12 -12.99
CA ASP A 87 15.92 18.05 -14.09
C ASP A 87 14.77 19.03 -14.41
N GLY A 88 13.64 18.91 -13.66
CA GLY A 88 12.49 19.81 -13.81
C GLY A 88 11.55 19.46 -14.98
N THR A 89 11.70 18.31 -15.60
CA THR A 89 10.77 17.81 -16.62
C THR A 89 9.39 17.53 -16.02
N VAL A 90 9.37 16.97 -14.81
CA VAL A 90 8.14 16.82 -14.01
C VAL A 90 7.93 18.07 -13.17
N ALA A 91 6.76 18.68 -13.31
CA ALA A 91 6.40 19.87 -12.55
C ALA A 91 6.31 19.56 -11.04
N PRO A 92 6.85 20.43 -10.16
CA PRO A 92 6.82 20.18 -8.71
C PRO A 92 5.41 20.08 -8.10
N ASP A 93 4.42 20.65 -8.75
CA ASP A 93 3.00 20.62 -8.37
C ASP A 93 2.24 19.44 -9.00
N SER A 94 2.92 18.53 -9.68
CA SER A 94 2.30 17.31 -10.21
C SER A 94 1.69 16.47 -9.08
N PRO A 95 0.45 15.96 -9.24
CA PRO A 95 -0.28 15.27 -8.18
C PRO A 95 0.40 13.98 -7.67
N VAL A 96 1.35 13.42 -8.42
CA VAL A 96 2.10 12.22 -7.97
C VAL A 96 3.34 12.55 -7.15
N VAL A 97 3.85 13.79 -7.20
CA VAL A 97 5.07 14.19 -6.49
C VAL A 97 4.95 13.99 -4.97
N PRO A 98 3.84 14.35 -4.30
CA PRO A 98 3.71 14.13 -2.86
C PRO A 98 3.87 12.66 -2.43
N MET A 99 3.51 11.71 -3.29
CA MET A 99 3.63 10.28 -3.03
C MET A 99 4.97 9.68 -3.46
N MET A 100 5.70 10.34 -4.35
CA MET A 100 6.93 9.84 -4.97
C MET A 100 8.18 10.61 -4.57
N MET A 101 8.07 11.71 -3.81
CA MET A 101 9.25 12.47 -3.37
C MET A 101 9.93 11.80 -2.17
N TYR A 102 11.24 12.02 -2.04
CA TYR A 102 12.03 11.48 -0.94
C TYR A 102 11.58 11.99 0.43
N ARG A 103 11.54 11.08 1.37
CA ARG A 103 11.44 11.34 2.82
C ARG A 103 12.37 10.36 3.55
N PRO A 104 12.97 10.74 4.69
CA PRO A 104 13.88 9.88 5.44
C PRO A 104 13.10 8.80 6.21
N ASN A 105 12.65 7.77 5.50
CA ASN A 105 11.91 6.64 6.05
C ASN A 105 12.26 5.32 5.34
N ALA A 106 11.81 4.21 5.90
CA ALA A 106 12.08 2.88 5.37
C ALA A 106 11.52 2.64 3.96
N LEU A 107 10.50 3.40 3.51
CA LEU A 107 9.91 3.23 2.20
C LEU A 107 10.82 3.72 1.06
N PHE A 108 11.59 4.80 1.32
CA PHE A 108 12.37 5.53 0.32
C PHE A 108 13.88 5.39 0.50
N THR A 109 14.33 4.37 1.21
CA THR A 109 15.75 4.07 1.45
C THR A 109 16.08 2.64 1.04
N ASP A 110 17.35 2.37 0.79
CA ASP A 110 17.88 1.07 0.42
C ASP A 110 19.05 0.65 1.34
N GLY A 111 19.49 -0.57 1.21
CA GLY A 111 20.71 -1.08 1.82
C GLY A 111 20.71 -1.03 3.35
N GLU A 112 21.77 -0.47 3.93
CA GLU A 112 21.96 -0.41 5.39
C GLU A 112 21.01 0.57 6.06
N GLU A 113 20.78 1.72 5.43
CA GLU A 113 19.82 2.71 5.93
C GLU A 113 18.41 2.14 6.01
N HIS A 114 17.95 1.48 4.94
CA HIS A 114 16.68 0.77 4.95
C HIS A 114 16.62 -0.27 6.07
N ARG A 115 17.66 -1.11 6.23
CA ARG A 115 17.67 -2.13 7.30
C ARG A 115 17.56 -1.51 8.69
N ARG A 116 18.22 -0.38 8.94
CA ARG A 116 18.17 0.35 10.22
C ARG A 116 16.75 0.86 10.50
N LEU A 117 16.18 1.62 9.57
CA LEU A 117 14.85 2.21 9.70
C LEU A 117 13.77 1.12 9.77
N ARG A 118 13.81 0.16 8.85
CA ARG A 118 12.89 -0.97 8.80
C ARG A 118 12.95 -1.85 10.05
N GLY A 119 14.12 -2.01 10.64
CA GLY A 119 14.31 -2.76 11.88
C GLY A 119 13.47 -2.18 13.01
N ALA A 120 13.47 -0.86 13.19
CA ALA A 120 12.66 -0.20 14.22
C ALA A 120 11.15 -0.49 14.06
N ILE A 121 10.64 -0.49 12.82
CA ILE A 121 9.25 -0.84 12.52
C ILE A 121 8.98 -2.32 12.82
N THR A 122 9.78 -3.22 12.25
CA THR A 122 9.53 -4.66 12.30
C THR A 122 9.59 -5.19 13.73
N ASP A 123 10.60 -4.78 14.50
CA ASP A 123 10.78 -5.21 15.88
C ASP A 123 9.70 -4.64 16.80
N SER A 124 9.22 -3.42 16.51
CA SER A 124 8.10 -2.84 17.26
C SER A 124 6.77 -3.53 16.92
N LEU A 125 6.51 -3.84 15.64
CA LEU A 125 5.33 -4.60 15.23
C LEU A 125 5.32 -6.01 15.84
N ALA A 126 6.48 -6.67 15.97
CA ALA A 126 6.59 -7.99 16.58
C ALA A 126 6.21 -8.01 18.08
N ARG A 127 6.17 -6.85 18.74
CA ARG A 127 5.72 -6.71 20.15
C ARG A 127 4.21 -6.57 20.28
N VAL A 128 3.49 -6.36 19.17
CA VAL A 128 2.03 -6.21 19.20
C VAL A 128 1.39 -7.58 19.38
N GLU A 129 0.85 -7.83 20.55
CA GLU A 129 0.17 -9.10 20.87
C GLU A 129 -1.14 -9.23 20.07
N PRO A 130 -1.35 -10.35 19.33
CA PRO A 130 -2.53 -10.53 18.47
C PRO A 130 -3.86 -10.38 19.21
N ASN A 131 -3.98 -10.88 20.44
CA ASN A 131 -5.21 -10.75 21.23
C ASN A 131 -5.47 -9.30 21.66
N THR A 132 -4.43 -8.54 21.97
CA THR A 132 -4.53 -7.10 22.26
C THR A 132 -5.01 -6.35 21.03
N LEU A 133 -4.42 -6.62 19.87
CA LEU A 133 -4.82 -6.03 18.59
C LEU A 133 -6.28 -6.37 18.26
N ARG A 134 -6.67 -7.65 18.36
CA ARG A 134 -8.07 -8.08 18.18
C ARG A 134 -9.01 -7.27 19.06
N GLY A 135 -8.69 -7.11 20.34
CA GLY A 135 -9.51 -6.32 21.26
C GLY A 135 -9.57 -4.82 20.87
N TYR A 136 -8.53 -4.25 20.25
CA TYR A 136 -8.60 -2.90 19.72
C TYR A 136 -9.57 -2.80 18.56
N VAL A 137 -9.51 -3.75 17.61
CA VAL A 137 -10.40 -3.79 16.46
C VAL A 137 -11.84 -4.00 16.89
N GLU A 138 -12.11 -4.98 17.75
CA GLU A 138 -13.47 -5.29 18.25
C GLU A 138 -14.13 -4.07 18.91
N ARG A 139 -13.41 -3.37 19.80
CA ARG A 139 -13.96 -2.16 20.45
C ARG A 139 -14.19 -1.01 19.47
N SER A 140 -13.28 -0.83 18.48
CA SER A 140 -13.44 0.20 17.45
C SER A 140 -14.62 -0.13 16.54
N ALA A 141 -14.76 -1.40 16.14
CA ALA A 141 -15.87 -1.87 15.34
C ALA A 141 -17.22 -1.71 16.07
N ASP A 142 -17.31 -2.16 17.34
CA ASP A 142 -18.54 -2.01 18.14
C ASP A 142 -18.95 -0.54 18.25
N THR A 143 -18.00 0.37 18.51
CA THR A 143 -18.26 1.81 18.56
C THR A 143 -18.88 2.34 17.27
N LEU A 144 -18.31 1.98 16.11
CA LEU A 144 -18.80 2.43 14.81
C LEU A 144 -20.16 1.79 14.46
N ILE A 145 -20.32 0.49 14.71
CA ILE A 145 -21.57 -0.22 14.45
C ILE A 145 -22.71 0.37 15.29
N ASP A 146 -22.48 0.65 16.59
CA ASP A 146 -23.48 1.26 17.46
C ASP A 146 -23.91 2.67 17.01
N LEU A 147 -23.03 3.41 16.28
CA LEU A 147 -23.37 4.70 15.69
C LEU A 147 -24.22 4.58 14.42
N ILE A 148 -23.98 3.57 13.59
CA ILE A 148 -24.64 3.42 12.29
C ILE A 148 -25.92 2.57 12.35
N ALA A 149 -25.97 1.53 13.19
CA ALA A 149 -27.07 0.58 13.25
C ALA A 149 -28.47 1.21 13.49
N PRO A 150 -28.63 2.25 14.34
CA PRO A 150 -29.95 2.86 14.59
C PRO A 150 -30.59 3.50 13.36
N ARG A 151 -29.81 3.78 12.30
CA ARG A 151 -30.32 4.41 11.08
C ARG A 151 -30.88 3.39 10.08
N GLY A 152 -30.53 2.10 10.21
CA GLY A 152 -30.93 1.03 9.29
C GLY A 152 -30.21 1.06 7.94
N GLU A 153 -29.36 2.06 7.69
CA GLU A 153 -28.53 2.21 6.49
C GLU A 153 -27.19 2.86 6.84
N ALA A 154 -26.14 2.56 6.08
CA ALA A 154 -24.81 3.13 6.28
C ALA A 154 -23.99 3.16 4.98
N ASP A 155 -23.13 4.16 4.84
CA ASP A 155 -21.98 4.12 3.94
C ASP A 155 -20.84 3.33 4.61
N LEU A 156 -20.74 2.03 4.28
CA LEU A 156 -19.74 1.15 4.88
C LEU A 156 -18.30 1.54 4.53
N LEU A 157 -18.08 2.24 3.41
CA LEU A 157 -16.77 2.77 3.06
C LEU A 157 -16.41 3.96 3.96
N GLY A 158 -17.21 5.03 3.92
CA GLY A 158 -16.90 6.29 4.60
C GLY A 158 -17.09 6.22 6.12
N GLU A 159 -18.10 5.50 6.62
CA GLU A 159 -18.47 5.51 8.03
C GLU A 159 -17.89 4.35 8.84
N TYR A 160 -17.38 3.30 8.18
CA TYR A 160 -16.84 2.13 8.85
C TYR A 160 -15.40 1.82 8.43
N ALA A 161 -15.18 1.46 7.16
CA ALA A 161 -13.90 0.96 6.70
C ALA A 161 -12.78 2.02 6.70
N GLN A 162 -13.12 3.28 6.45
CA GLN A 162 -12.17 4.41 6.49
C GLN A 162 -11.80 4.80 7.93
N VAL A 163 -12.77 4.78 8.84
CA VAL A 163 -12.58 5.26 10.21
C VAL A 163 -11.92 4.22 11.11
N LEU A 164 -12.28 2.94 10.95
CA LEU A 164 -11.84 1.87 11.83
C LEU A 164 -10.31 1.75 11.96
N PRO A 165 -9.53 1.75 10.86
CA PRO A 165 -8.06 1.67 10.95
C PRO A 165 -7.46 2.83 11.74
N LEU A 166 -7.96 4.05 11.58
CA LEU A 166 -7.48 5.23 12.30
C LEU A 166 -7.66 5.07 13.82
N LEU A 167 -8.83 4.57 14.25
CA LEU A 167 -9.10 4.29 15.66
C LEU A 167 -8.17 3.19 16.22
N VAL A 168 -7.87 2.18 15.43
CA VAL A 168 -6.94 1.10 15.82
C VAL A 168 -5.52 1.65 15.93
N PHE A 169 -5.06 2.46 14.97
CA PHE A 169 -3.72 3.08 15.00
C PHE A 169 -3.55 4.03 16.16
N ASN A 170 -4.56 4.83 16.51
CA ASN A 170 -4.49 5.68 17.70
C ASN A 170 -4.16 4.88 18.97
N ARG A 171 -4.75 3.68 19.11
CA ARG A 171 -4.46 2.77 20.22
C ARG A 171 -3.06 2.16 20.13
N LEU A 172 -2.66 1.73 18.93
CA LEU A 172 -1.33 1.14 18.70
C LEU A 172 -0.21 2.13 18.95
N PHE A 173 -0.40 3.39 18.57
CA PHE A 173 0.58 4.47 18.79
C PHE A 173 0.54 5.01 20.21
N GLY A 174 -0.46 4.61 21.01
CA GLY A 174 -0.63 5.06 22.38
C GLY A 174 -1.04 6.53 22.45
N CYS A 175 -1.84 7.00 21.50
CA CYS A 175 -2.34 8.37 21.47
C CYS A 175 -3.38 8.58 22.56
N PRO A 176 -3.27 9.63 23.38
CA PRO A 176 -4.40 10.09 24.18
C PRO A 176 -5.51 10.64 23.28
N PRO A 177 -6.77 10.71 23.76
CA PRO A 177 -7.93 11.04 22.92
C PRO A 177 -7.77 12.31 22.10
N ASP A 178 -7.28 13.39 22.68
CA ASP A 178 -7.07 14.69 22.05
C ASP A 178 -6.06 14.65 20.89
N LEU A 179 -4.94 13.94 21.06
CA LEU A 179 -3.99 13.74 19.97
C LEU A 179 -4.57 12.78 18.92
N GLY A 180 -5.31 11.76 19.35
CA GLY A 180 -5.96 10.81 18.44
C GLY A 180 -6.98 11.48 17.51
N GLU A 181 -7.79 12.40 18.02
CA GLU A 181 -8.77 13.17 17.22
C GLU A 181 -8.04 14.04 16.18
N ARG A 182 -6.97 14.74 16.56
CA ARG A 182 -6.16 15.55 15.65
C ARG A 182 -5.45 14.71 14.57
N LEU A 183 -4.99 13.49 14.91
CA LEU A 183 -4.41 12.56 13.92
C LEU A 183 -5.45 12.09 12.91
N VAL A 184 -6.67 11.76 13.36
CA VAL A 184 -7.77 11.40 12.45
C VAL A 184 -8.11 12.57 11.54
N GLU A 185 -8.26 13.78 12.06
CA GLU A 185 -8.54 14.99 11.28
C GLU A 185 -7.45 15.25 10.23
N GLY A 186 -6.17 15.23 10.64
CA GLY A 186 -5.03 15.44 9.74
C GLY A 186 -4.94 14.38 8.64
N MET A 187 -5.11 13.10 8.96
CA MET A 187 -5.09 12.02 7.97
C MET A 187 -6.27 12.10 7.00
N SER A 188 -7.48 12.31 7.49
CA SER A 188 -8.66 12.47 6.63
C SER A 188 -8.50 13.66 5.68
N GLY A 189 -8.03 14.81 6.16
CA GLY A 189 -7.80 15.97 5.31
C GLY A 189 -6.76 15.74 4.20
N ILE A 190 -5.74 14.90 4.45
CA ILE A 190 -4.77 14.50 3.41
C ILE A 190 -5.45 13.60 2.36
N PHE A 191 -6.25 12.62 2.78
CA PHE A 191 -6.93 11.72 1.85
C PHE A 191 -8.04 12.41 1.05
N ASP A 192 -8.79 13.30 1.67
CA ASP A 192 -9.87 14.06 1.02
C ASP A 192 -9.32 15.13 0.06
N GLY A 193 -8.02 15.48 0.18
CA GLY A 193 -7.37 16.49 -0.66
C GLY A 193 -7.87 17.92 -0.44
N VAL A 194 -8.68 18.14 0.60
CA VAL A 194 -9.19 19.47 0.98
C VAL A 194 -8.23 20.12 1.98
N ASP A 195 -7.71 21.30 1.63
CA ASP A 195 -6.70 21.99 2.47
C ASP A 195 -5.52 21.09 2.89
N ALA A 196 -5.00 20.26 1.98
CA ALA A 196 -3.97 19.25 2.25
C ALA A 196 -2.71 19.82 2.95
N GLU A 197 -2.36 21.07 2.71
CA GLU A 197 -1.25 21.75 3.38
C GLU A 197 -1.52 21.91 4.88
N LYS A 198 -2.70 22.40 5.26
CA LYS A 198 -3.12 22.53 6.68
C LYS A 198 -3.24 21.16 7.35
N ALA A 199 -3.78 20.17 6.64
CA ALA A 199 -3.88 18.82 7.13
C ALA A 199 -2.50 18.22 7.43
N ASN A 200 -1.53 18.43 6.54
CA ASN A 200 -0.14 18.00 6.73
C ASN A 200 0.55 18.73 7.89
N GLU A 201 0.30 20.03 8.06
CA GLU A 201 0.80 20.81 9.21
C GLU A 201 0.21 20.27 10.52
N LEU A 202 -1.12 20.08 10.58
CA LEU A 202 -1.80 19.52 11.76
C LEU A 202 -1.22 18.14 12.12
N LEU A 203 -1.04 17.27 11.13
CA LEU A 203 -0.46 15.94 11.31
C LEU A 203 0.95 16.03 11.88
N THR A 204 1.79 16.88 11.30
CA THR A 204 3.19 17.06 11.72
C THR A 204 3.28 17.55 13.16
N VAL A 205 2.53 18.62 13.51
CA VAL A 205 2.51 19.16 14.88
C VAL A 205 1.99 18.13 15.88
N THR A 206 0.95 17.38 15.50
CA THR A 206 0.39 16.36 16.39
C THR A 206 1.35 15.19 16.63
N LEU A 207 2.11 14.78 15.61
CA LEU A 207 3.13 13.74 15.77
C LEU A 207 4.31 14.22 16.61
N LEU A 208 4.71 15.49 16.51
CA LEU A 208 5.70 16.09 17.40
C LEU A 208 5.22 16.10 18.87
N ASP A 209 3.96 16.47 19.10
CA ASP A 209 3.34 16.43 20.43
C ASP A 209 3.33 15.00 20.99
N LEU A 210 3.00 14.00 20.15
CA LEU A 210 3.02 12.59 20.53
C LEU A 210 4.44 12.12 20.90
N ILE A 211 5.44 12.45 20.08
CA ILE A 211 6.84 12.11 20.34
C ILE A 211 7.32 12.75 21.66
N ALA A 212 7.01 14.03 21.87
CA ALA A 212 7.35 14.72 23.12
C ALA A 212 6.67 14.08 24.33
N LEU A 213 5.39 13.73 24.21
CA LEU A 213 4.65 13.02 25.26
C LEU A 213 5.29 11.67 25.60
N LYS A 214 5.62 10.87 24.58
CA LYS A 214 6.20 9.53 24.77
C LYS A 214 7.64 9.60 25.27
N ARG A 215 8.38 10.63 24.93
CA ARG A 215 9.71 10.90 25.52
C ARG A 215 9.60 11.16 27.02
N ALA A 216 8.60 11.94 27.46
CA ALA A 216 8.37 12.23 28.86
C ALA A 216 7.74 11.05 29.63
N ARG A 217 6.86 10.29 28.97
CA ARG A 217 6.10 9.19 29.56
C ARG A 217 6.00 8.02 28.58
N PRO A 218 7.05 7.18 28.49
CA PRO A 218 7.03 5.99 27.63
C PRO A 218 5.91 5.04 28.06
N GLY A 219 5.29 4.38 27.05
CA GLY A 219 4.22 3.38 27.25
C GLY A 219 4.53 2.04 26.60
N GLN A 220 3.56 1.13 26.68
CA GLN A 220 3.57 -0.14 25.96
C GLN A 220 2.88 0.06 24.60
N ASP A 221 3.50 0.83 23.72
CA ASP A 221 2.96 1.24 22.44
C ASP A 221 4.05 1.39 21.37
N MET A 222 3.63 1.39 20.10
CA MET A 222 4.51 1.43 18.93
C MET A 222 5.46 2.65 18.98
N THR A 223 4.94 3.83 19.30
CA THR A 223 5.75 5.07 19.35
C THR A 223 6.88 4.95 20.35
N SER A 224 6.56 4.50 21.57
CA SER A 224 7.55 4.31 22.63
C SER A 224 8.58 3.25 22.29
N TRP A 225 8.17 2.15 21.65
CA TRP A 225 9.08 1.07 21.27
C TRP A 225 10.02 1.48 20.14
N MET A 226 9.53 2.20 19.13
CA MET A 226 10.37 2.74 18.05
C MET A 226 11.38 3.77 18.57
N MET A 227 10.97 4.64 19.47
CA MET A 227 11.88 5.63 20.11
C MET A 227 12.98 4.96 20.94
N ALA A 228 12.69 3.83 21.57
CA ALA A 228 13.66 3.09 22.38
C ALA A 228 14.50 2.07 21.56
N HIS A 229 14.24 1.95 20.25
CA HIS A 229 14.91 0.97 19.41
C HIS A 229 16.39 1.32 19.19
N PRO A 230 17.31 0.32 19.11
CA PRO A 230 18.75 0.56 18.87
C PRO A 230 19.08 1.28 17.55
N ALA A 231 18.13 1.33 16.59
CA ALA A 231 18.26 2.14 15.38
C ALA A 231 18.41 3.63 15.64
N ALA A 232 18.11 4.11 16.88
CA ALA A 232 18.27 5.48 17.33
C ALA A 232 17.70 6.50 16.33
N LEU A 233 16.42 6.35 15.99
CA LEU A 233 15.73 7.24 15.05
C LEU A 233 15.78 8.69 15.54
N THR A 234 16.08 9.61 14.64
CA THR A 234 15.94 11.05 14.89
C THR A 234 14.46 11.43 14.98
N ASP A 235 14.14 12.62 15.48
CA ASP A 235 12.74 13.09 15.54
C ASP A 235 12.14 13.22 14.13
N GLU A 236 12.94 13.66 13.15
CA GLU A 236 12.53 13.72 11.76
C GLU A 236 12.19 12.32 11.20
N GLU A 237 13.09 11.35 11.38
CA GLU A 237 12.84 9.96 10.99
C GLU A 237 11.61 9.38 11.69
N MET A 238 11.44 9.65 13.00
CA MET A 238 10.26 9.20 13.75
C MET A 238 8.95 9.74 13.16
N ILE A 239 8.89 11.04 12.82
CA ILE A 239 7.71 11.63 12.19
C ILE A 239 7.42 10.91 10.87
N HIS A 240 8.42 10.78 10.00
CA HIS A 240 8.24 10.17 8.68
C HIS A 240 7.90 8.69 8.75
N GLU A 241 8.42 7.94 9.73
CA GLU A 241 8.04 6.55 9.94
C GLU A 241 6.61 6.40 10.49
N LEU A 242 6.20 7.27 11.42
CA LEU A 242 4.81 7.26 11.91
C LEU A 242 3.82 7.64 10.81
N VAL A 243 4.14 8.63 9.96
CA VAL A 243 3.32 8.99 8.78
C VAL A 243 3.20 7.81 7.81
N VAL A 244 4.32 7.12 7.51
CA VAL A 244 4.29 5.92 6.64
C VAL A 244 3.44 4.83 7.24
N LEU A 245 3.58 4.54 8.53
CA LEU A 245 2.78 3.52 9.22
C LEU A 245 1.29 3.85 9.19
N MET A 246 0.92 5.11 9.40
CA MET A 246 -0.48 5.56 9.31
C MET A 246 -0.99 5.48 7.87
N GLY A 247 -0.30 6.09 6.91
CA GLY A 247 -0.74 6.14 5.51
C GLY A 247 -0.82 4.74 4.88
N ALA A 248 0.28 3.97 4.97
CA ALA A 248 0.34 2.61 4.43
C ALA A 248 -0.55 1.61 5.19
N GLY A 249 -0.94 1.93 6.41
CA GLY A 249 -1.83 1.11 7.22
C GLY A 249 -3.31 1.49 7.12
N THR A 250 -3.65 2.72 6.75
CA THR A 250 -5.05 3.19 6.72
C THR A 250 -5.71 2.91 5.39
N GLU A 251 -5.22 3.48 4.30
CA GLU A 251 -5.86 3.36 2.98
C GLU A 251 -5.92 1.92 2.47
N PRO A 252 -4.82 1.13 2.46
CA PRO A 252 -4.92 -0.26 2.06
C PRO A 252 -5.81 -1.10 2.98
N GLN A 253 -5.87 -0.76 4.26
CA GLN A 253 -6.74 -1.47 5.21
C GLN A 253 -8.23 -1.18 4.95
N GLN A 254 -8.56 0.09 4.68
CA GLN A 254 -9.89 0.52 4.22
C GLN A 254 -10.30 -0.26 2.97
N ASN A 255 -9.43 -0.32 1.98
CA ASN A 255 -9.69 -1.00 0.72
C ASN A 255 -9.87 -2.52 0.92
N LEU A 256 -9.05 -3.16 1.77
CA LEU A 256 -9.18 -4.58 2.08
C LEU A 256 -10.51 -4.91 2.77
N ILE A 257 -10.92 -4.10 3.75
CA ILE A 257 -12.20 -4.25 4.44
C ILE A 257 -13.37 -4.05 3.47
N SER A 258 -13.35 -2.95 2.69
CA SER A 258 -14.43 -2.62 1.76
C SER A 258 -14.58 -3.63 0.63
N ASN A 259 -13.48 -4.06 0.02
CA ASN A 259 -13.49 -5.07 -1.04
C ASN A 259 -13.91 -6.43 -0.49
N GLY A 260 -13.49 -6.78 0.73
CA GLY A 260 -13.95 -7.99 1.42
C GLY A 260 -15.46 -7.98 1.70
N LEU A 261 -15.99 -6.88 2.22
CA LEU A 261 -17.42 -6.69 2.44
C LEU A 261 -18.20 -6.73 1.12
N ARG A 262 -17.74 -6.02 0.10
CA ARG A 262 -18.34 -6.03 -1.23
C ARG A 262 -18.43 -7.46 -1.79
N LEU A 263 -17.33 -8.21 -1.73
CA LEU A 263 -17.29 -9.59 -2.20
C LEU A 263 -18.26 -10.49 -1.42
N LEU A 264 -18.26 -10.43 -0.11
CA LEU A 264 -19.12 -11.27 0.75
C LEU A 264 -20.61 -10.95 0.59
N LEU A 265 -20.97 -9.69 0.31
CA LEU A 265 -22.37 -9.25 0.20
C LEU A 265 -22.93 -9.35 -1.22
N SER A 266 -22.09 -9.39 -2.26
CA SER A 266 -22.56 -9.34 -3.67
C SER A 266 -22.22 -10.57 -4.52
N ASP A 267 -21.28 -11.43 -4.11
CA ASP A 267 -20.88 -12.61 -4.87
C ASP A 267 -21.63 -13.85 -4.36
N ASP A 268 -22.40 -14.51 -5.24
CA ASP A 268 -23.20 -15.69 -4.91
C ASP A 268 -22.37 -16.85 -4.30
N ARG A 269 -21.10 -16.96 -4.66
CA ARG A 269 -20.17 -17.96 -4.09
C ARG A 269 -20.02 -17.79 -2.57
N PHE A 270 -20.10 -16.56 -2.08
CA PHE A 270 -19.94 -16.18 -0.68
C PHE A 270 -21.27 -15.87 0.02
N ALA A 271 -22.25 -15.28 -0.70
CA ALA A 271 -23.56 -14.91 -0.15
C ALA A 271 -24.35 -16.13 0.39
N GLY A 272 -24.31 -17.26 -0.31
CA GLY A 272 -24.92 -18.52 0.15
C GLY A 272 -24.29 -19.06 1.44
N SER A 273 -23.05 -18.70 1.73
CA SER A 273 -22.31 -19.13 2.91
C SER A 273 -22.54 -18.24 4.12
N LEU A 274 -22.98 -17.00 3.93
CA LEU A 274 -23.43 -16.11 5.01
C LEU A 274 -24.65 -16.70 5.75
N GLY A 275 -25.55 -17.41 5.02
CA GLY A 275 -26.69 -18.12 5.60
C GLY A 275 -26.34 -19.48 6.22
N GLY A 276 -25.29 -20.15 5.75
CA GLY A 276 -24.90 -21.52 6.12
C GLY A 276 -23.67 -21.64 7.04
N GLY A 277 -22.96 -20.57 7.31
CA GLY A 277 -21.82 -20.55 8.26
C GLY A 277 -20.53 -21.19 7.76
N SER A 278 -20.31 -21.37 6.44
CA SER A 278 -19.29 -22.29 5.93
C SER A 278 -18.10 -21.66 5.16
N LEU A 279 -18.09 -20.36 4.85
CA LEU A 279 -16.88 -19.75 4.30
C LEU A 279 -16.26 -18.76 5.29
N PRO A 280 -15.00 -18.98 5.70
CA PRO A 280 -14.31 -18.05 6.55
C PRO A 280 -14.13 -16.71 5.84
N VAL A 281 -14.27 -15.60 6.56
CA VAL A 281 -13.92 -14.26 6.07
C VAL A 281 -12.51 -14.23 5.47
N GLU A 282 -11.60 -15.02 6.01
CA GLU A 282 -10.24 -15.20 5.53
C GLU A 282 -10.15 -15.64 4.05
N ASP A 283 -11.04 -16.54 3.59
CA ASP A 283 -11.05 -16.99 2.19
C ASP A 283 -11.49 -15.87 1.24
N ALA A 284 -12.45 -15.04 1.67
CA ALA A 284 -12.85 -13.86 0.91
C ALA A 284 -11.73 -12.81 0.86
N LEU A 285 -11.00 -12.61 1.96
CA LEU A 285 -9.85 -11.72 1.98
C LEU A 285 -8.70 -12.25 1.11
N ASP A 286 -8.46 -13.56 1.08
CA ASP A 286 -7.49 -14.17 0.16
C ASP A 286 -7.89 -13.96 -1.31
N GLU A 287 -9.17 -14.10 -1.67
CA GLU A 287 -9.66 -13.81 -3.02
C GLU A 287 -9.47 -12.34 -3.38
N VAL A 288 -9.78 -11.40 -2.48
CA VAL A 288 -9.56 -9.96 -2.68
C VAL A 288 -8.08 -9.67 -2.92
N LEU A 289 -7.18 -10.24 -2.12
CA LEU A 289 -5.74 -10.01 -2.26
C LEU A 289 -5.19 -10.49 -3.60
N TRP A 290 -5.83 -11.49 -4.23
CA TRP A 290 -5.50 -11.96 -5.56
C TRP A 290 -6.11 -11.12 -6.68
N THR A 291 -7.41 -10.79 -6.58
CA THR A 291 -8.19 -10.28 -7.72
C THR A 291 -8.36 -8.77 -7.70
N ASP A 292 -8.41 -8.17 -6.52
CA ASP A 292 -8.66 -6.75 -6.30
C ASP A 292 -7.83 -6.23 -5.11
N PRO A 293 -6.48 -6.32 -5.22
CA PRO A 293 -5.60 -6.01 -4.11
C PRO A 293 -5.77 -4.55 -3.67
N PRO A 294 -5.69 -4.28 -2.36
CA PRO A 294 -5.89 -2.95 -1.77
C PRO A 294 -5.03 -1.85 -2.36
N MET A 295 -3.89 -2.22 -2.91
CA MET A 295 -2.98 -1.32 -3.65
C MET A 295 -2.73 -1.93 -5.03
N ALA A 296 -3.30 -1.30 -6.07
CA ALA A 296 -3.20 -1.83 -7.43
C ALA A 296 -1.83 -1.59 -8.08
N ASN A 297 -1.30 -0.35 -7.98
CA ASN A 297 -0.11 0.11 -8.73
C ASN A 297 0.73 1.04 -7.85
N TYR A 298 1.57 0.51 -6.97
CA TYR A 298 2.25 1.39 -6.03
C TYR A 298 3.77 1.25 -5.94
N ALA A 299 4.31 0.05 -6.00
CA ALA A 299 5.72 -0.20 -5.70
C ALA A 299 6.66 0.42 -6.76
N VAL A 300 6.90 1.75 -6.65
CA VAL A 300 7.80 2.47 -7.56
C VAL A 300 9.26 2.15 -7.24
N HIS A 301 10.04 1.89 -8.28
CA HIS A 301 11.47 1.67 -8.24
C HIS A 301 12.17 2.51 -9.31
N TYR A 302 13.46 2.72 -9.13
CA TYR A 302 14.30 3.50 -10.06
C TYR A 302 15.54 2.66 -10.41
N PRO A 303 15.73 2.27 -11.68
CA PRO A 303 16.96 1.60 -12.10
C PRO A 303 18.18 2.46 -11.75
N ILE A 304 19.21 1.87 -11.15
CA ILE A 304 20.44 2.59 -10.79
C ILE A 304 21.39 2.78 -11.97
N ARG A 305 21.16 2.05 -13.04
CA ARG A 305 21.81 2.10 -14.36
C ARG A 305 20.83 1.68 -15.42
N ASP A 306 21.17 1.94 -16.69
CA ASP A 306 20.39 1.40 -17.80
C ASP A 306 20.38 -0.13 -17.77
N VAL A 307 19.19 -0.72 -17.89
CA VAL A 307 18.97 -2.16 -17.86
C VAL A 307 18.05 -2.55 -19.01
N VAL A 308 18.44 -3.56 -19.77
CA VAL A 308 17.54 -4.19 -20.75
C VAL A 308 16.86 -5.37 -20.07
N TYR A 309 15.56 -5.29 -19.92
CA TYR A 309 14.73 -6.36 -19.36
C TYR A 309 13.72 -6.84 -20.40
N GLU A 310 13.80 -8.10 -20.82
CA GLU A 310 12.95 -8.71 -21.86
C GLU A 310 12.83 -7.85 -23.15
N GLY A 311 13.93 -7.25 -23.58
CA GLY A 311 13.97 -6.39 -24.76
C GLY A 311 13.52 -4.93 -24.54
N THR A 312 13.00 -4.58 -23.36
CA THR A 312 12.66 -3.22 -23.00
C THR A 312 13.83 -2.54 -22.29
N LEU A 313 14.23 -1.37 -22.76
CA LEU A 313 15.25 -0.53 -22.11
C LEU A 313 14.60 0.24 -20.94
N LEU A 314 15.00 -0.09 -19.73
CA LEU A 314 14.69 0.65 -18.50
C LEU A 314 15.86 1.58 -18.21
N ARG A 315 15.67 2.88 -18.37
CA ARG A 315 16.76 3.86 -18.21
C ARG A 315 17.00 4.19 -16.75
N ALA A 316 18.23 4.49 -16.41
CA ALA A 316 18.60 4.92 -15.06
C ALA A 316 17.75 6.12 -14.62
N GLY A 317 17.13 6.01 -13.45
CA GLY A 317 16.31 7.05 -12.84
C GLY A 317 14.90 7.20 -13.41
N ASP A 318 14.47 6.41 -14.40
CA ASP A 318 13.08 6.41 -14.84
C ASP A 318 12.22 5.59 -13.87
N PRO A 319 10.98 6.04 -13.54
CA PRO A 319 10.11 5.30 -12.67
C PRO A 319 9.69 3.95 -13.30
N VAL A 320 9.88 2.88 -12.54
CA VAL A 320 9.37 1.53 -12.82
C VAL A 320 8.34 1.20 -11.75
N VAL A 321 7.08 1.10 -12.14
CA VAL A 321 5.95 0.87 -11.23
C VAL A 321 5.51 -0.58 -11.33
N ILE A 322 5.34 -1.24 -10.19
CA ILE A 322 4.80 -2.60 -10.16
C ILE A 322 3.28 -2.54 -10.08
N SER A 323 2.59 -3.12 -11.04
CA SER A 323 1.16 -3.37 -10.93
C SER A 323 0.94 -4.68 -10.18
N LEU A 324 0.62 -4.58 -8.88
CA LEU A 324 0.28 -5.74 -8.06
C LEU A 324 -1.01 -6.40 -8.56
N ALA A 325 -1.98 -5.60 -9.02
CA ALA A 325 -3.23 -6.07 -9.58
C ALA A 325 -3.02 -6.83 -10.90
N ALA A 326 -2.24 -6.26 -11.82
CA ALA A 326 -1.95 -6.93 -13.07
C ALA A 326 -1.09 -8.19 -12.85
N ALA A 327 -0.05 -8.12 -12.01
CA ALA A 327 0.81 -9.26 -11.72
C ALA A 327 0.04 -10.43 -11.08
N ASN A 328 -0.83 -10.16 -10.12
CA ASN A 328 -1.64 -11.20 -9.47
C ASN A 328 -2.64 -11.86 -10.43
N THR A 329 -3.07 -11.16 -11.46
CA THR A 329 -3.99 -11.65 -12.49
C THR A 329 -3.29 -12.00 -13.80
N ASP A 330 -1.98 -12.24 -13.76
CA ASP A 330 -1.21 -12.65 -14.92
C ASP A 330 -1.75 -13.97 -15.49
N PRO A 331 -2.15 -14.03 -16.78
CA PRO A 331 -2.64 -15.26 -17.41
C PRO A 331 -1.60 -16.41 -17.43
N ALA A 332 -0.33 -16.11 -17.25
CA ALA A 332 0.71 -17.14 -17.14
C ALA A 332 0.66 -17.91 -15.81
N LEU A 333 -0.04 -17.39 -14.80
CA LEU A 333 -0.27 -18.09 -13.53
C LEU A 333 -1.36 -19.15 -13.74
N THR A 334 -1.00 -20.42 -13.62
CA THR A 334 -1.91 -21.57 -13.85
C THR A 334 -2.72 -21.95 -12.60
N ASN A 335 -2.88 -21.07 -11.64
CA ASN A 335 -3.42 -21.42 -10.34
C ASN A 335 -4.88 -20.95 -10.17
N ASP A 336 -5.83 -21.91 -10.25
CA ASP A 336 -7.25 -21.66 -10.03
C ASP A 336 -7.66 -21.73 -8.54
N GLN A 337 -6.80 -22.24 -7.67
CA GLN A 337 -7.07 -22.32 -6.22
C GLN A 337 -6.42 -21.13 -5.49
N ARG A 338 -7.25 -20.18 -5.09
CA ARG A 338 -6.83 -18.94 -4.37
C ARG A 338 -7.05 -19.02 -2.87
N ALA A 339 -8.05 -19.77 -2.41
CA ALA A 339 -8.29 -19.98 -0.99
C ALA A 339 -7.07 -20.64 -0.31
N GLY A 340 -6.54 -19.97 0.72
CA GLY A 340 -5.34 -20.40 1.42
C GLY A 340 -4.03 -20.22 0.63
N ASN A 341 -4.07 -19.82 -0.63
CA ASN A 341 -2.88 -19.51 -1.43
C ASN A 341 -2.43 -18.07 -1.19
N ARG A 342 -1.29 -17.88 -0.55
CA ARG A 342 -0.72 -16.58 -0.18
C ARG A 342 0.45 -16.14 -1.06
N ALA A 343 0.59 -16.72 -2.24
CA ALA A 343 1.66 -16.36 -3.18
C ALA A 343 1.37 -15.07 -3.99
N HIS A 344 0.23 -14.41 -3.76
CA HIS A 344 -0.07 -13.12 -4.39
C HIS A 344 0.92 -12.03 -3.97
N LEU A 345 1.09 -11.01 -4.81
CA LEU A 345 2.00 -9.90 -4.57
C LEU A 345 1.35 -8.70 -3.83
N ALA A 346 0.13 -8.83 -3.31
CA ALA A 346 -0.55 -7.74 -2.62
C ALA A 346 0.24 -7.16 -1.44
N TRP A 347 1.12 -7.96 -0.83
CA TRP A 347 2.05 -7.52 0.22
C TRP A 347 3.44 -7.17 -0.30
N SER A 348 3.61 -7.03 -1.62
CA SER A 348 4.90 -6.88 -2.28
C SER A 348 5.83 -8.10 -2.04
N ALA A 349 7.10 -7.99 -2.40
CA ALA A 349 8.13 -9.00 -2.19
C ALA A 349 9.50 -8.34 -1.97
N GLY A 350 10.52 -9.14 -1.66
CA GLY A 350 11.88 -8.65 -1.45
C GLY A 350 12.05 -7.83 -0.17
N PRO A 351 13.09 -6.97 -0.10
CA PRO A 351 13.42 -6.22 1.12
C PRO A 351 12.29 -5.29 1.60
N HIS A 352 11.50 -4.76 0.66
CA HIS A 352 10.41 -3.82 0.92
C HIS A 352 9.03 -4.50 0.98
N ASN A 353 8.95 -5.81 1.22
CA ASN A 353 7.67 -6.48 1.46
C ASN A 353 6.97 -5.89 2.70
N CYS A 354 5.65 -5.95 2.75
CA CYS A 354 4.89 -5.42 3.88
C CYS A 354 5.31 -6.08 5.21
N PRO A 355 5.70 -5.30 6.24
CA PRO A 355 6.06 -5.85 7.57
C PRO A 355 4.84 -6.23 8.41
N ALA A 356 3.66 -5.75 8.01
CA ALA A 356 2.44 -5.81 8.81
C ALA A 356 1.40 -6.79 8.23
N GLN A 357 1.81 -7.79 7.42
CA GLN A 357 0.86 -8.72 6.78
C GLN A 357 -0.09 -9.40 7.77
N SER A 358 0.46 -9.98 8.86
CA SER A 358 -0.36 -10.68 9.86
C SER A 358 -1.29 -9.75 10.64
N PRO A 359 -0.81 -8.61 11.21
CA PRO A 359 -1.71 -7.67 11.87
C PRO A 359 -2.74 -7.06 10.92
N ALA A 360 -2.39 -6.75 9.67
CA ALA A 360 -3.33 -6.20 8.70
C ALA A 360 -4.46 -7.17 8.35
N ARG A 361 -4.13 -8.46 8.12
CA ARG A 361 -5.15 -9.50 7.92
C ARG A 361 -6.08 -9.66 9.13
N LEU A 362 -5.52 -9.66 10.34
CA LEU A 362 -6.30 -9.75 11.57
C LEU A 362 -7.25 -8.56 11.72
N ILE A 363 -6.79 -7.34 11.44
CA ILE A 363 -7.65 -6.15 11.49
C ILE A 363 -8.81 -6.30 10.51
N ALA A 364 -8.53 -6.64 9.24
CA ALA A 364 -9.57 -6.78 8.23
C ALA A 364 -10.57 -7.91 8.57
N ALA A 365 -10.07 -9.09 8.96
CA ALA A 365 -10.93 -10.22 9.29
C ALA A 365 -11.87 -9.89 10.45
N VAL A 366 -11.34 -9.35 11.56
CA VAL A 366 -12.14 -9.00 12.73
C VAL A 366 -13.14 -7.89 12.43
N ALA A 367 -12.73 -6.87 11.63
CA ALA A 367 -13.64 -5.79 11.23
C ALA A 367 -14.83 -6.32 10.44
N VAL A 368 -14.58 -7.19 9.47
CA VAL A 368 -15.62 -7.80 8.64
C VAL A 368 -16.50 -8.74 9.47
N GLU A 369 -15.90 -9.62 10.28
CA GLU A 369 -16.63 -10.53 11.19
C GLU A 369 -17.59 -9.78 12.09
N LYS A 370 -17.13 -8.72 12.76
CA LYS A 370 -17.93 -7.93 13.71
C LYS A 370 -19.14 -7.29 13.03
N LEU A 371 -18.98 -6.73 11.85
CA LEU A 371 -20.10 -6.13 11.11
C LEU A 371 -21.13 -7.17 10.68
N LEU A 372 -20.67 -8.30 10.12
CA LEU A 372 -21.56 -9.38 9.66
C LEU A 372 -22.29 -10.08 10.81
N ASP A 373 -21.63 -10.28 11.96
CA ASP A 373 -22.24 -10.89 13.14
C ASP A 373 -23.34 -10.02 13.74
N ARG A 374 -23.20 -8.70 13.73
CA ARG A 374 -24.25 -7.79 14.21
C ARG A 374 -25.45 -7.82 13.28
N HIS A 375 -25.22 -7.75 11.96
CA HIS A 375 -26.29 -7.79 10.96
C HIS A 375 -27.12 -9.09 10.97
N ARG A 376 -26.58 -10.19 11.51
CA ARG A 376 -27.29 -11.47 11.66
C ARG A 376 -28.19 -11.52 12.91
N ARG A 377 -28.00 -10.62 13.88
CA ARG A 377 -28.74 -10.61 15.17
C ARG A 377 -29.93 -9.65 15.15
N ASP A 378 -29.92 -8.70 14.27
CA ASP A 378 -30.98 -7.70 14.03
C ASP A 378 -31.83 -8.11 12.82
#